data_27cbf64f4cc5f509e744cdd2a6d82763
#
_entry.id   27cbf64f4cc5f509e744cdd2a6d82763
#
_cell.length_a   1.000
_cell.length_b   1.000
_cell.length_c   1.000
_cell.angle_alpha   90.00
_cell.angle_beta   90.00
_cell.angle_gamma   90.00
#
_symmetry.space_group_name_H-M   'P 1'
#
loop_
_entity.id
_entity.type
_entity.pdbx_description
1 polymer ?
#
loop_
_entity_poly.entity_id
_entity_poly.type
_entity_poly.pdbx_seq_one_letter_code
_entity_poly.pdbx_strand_id
1 'polypeptide(L)'
;PYKATELIGAMKEAVDLPIQLHTHYTSGVASMTYMKAVEAGVDVIDTAISPFALGTSQPATEVMVETFKGTPYDTGLDQKLLAEIADYFRP
;
A
#
# COMPACT_ATOMS: atom_id res chain seq x y z
N PRO A 1 -8.16 3.35 -9.58
CA PRO A 1 -7.49 4.28 -8.65
C PRO A 1 -8.38 5.45 -8.23
N TYR A 2 -9.03 6.11 -9.18
CA TYR A 2 -9.80 7.34 -8.87
C TYR A 2 -11.03 7.06 -8.00
N LYS A 3 -11.67 5.90 -8.16
CA LYS A 3 -12.79 5.50 -7.30
C LYS A 3 -12.37 5.26 -5.86
N ALA A 4 -11.10 4.90 -5.63
CA ALA A 4 -10.58 4.77 -4.27
C ALA A 4 -10.60 6.11 -3.54
N THR A 5 -10.29 7.21 -4.22
CA THR A 5 -10.39 8.55 -3.64
C THR A 5 -11.81 8.84 -3.15
N GLU A 6 -12.81 8.58 -3.98
CA GLU A 6 -14.22 8.80 -3.63
C GLU A 6 -14.67 7.91 -2.47
N LEU A 7 -14.38 6.60 -2.56
CA LEU A 7 -14.81 5.63 -1.56
C LEU A 7 -14.18 5.90 -0.19
N ILE A 8 -12.86 6.05 -0.15
CA ILE A 8 -12.15 6.28 1.11
C ILE A 8 -12.55 7.63 1.71
N GLY A 9 -12.65 8.67 0.89
CA GLY A 9 -13.11 9.97 1.34
C GLY A 9 -14.50 9.90 1.98
N ALA A 10 -15.44 9.22 1.33
CA ALA A 10 -16.80 9.05 1.85
C ALA A 10 -16.82 8.22 3.15
N MET A 11 -16.01 7.17 3.24
CA MET A 11 -15.91 6.36 4.45
C MET A 11 -15.32 7.15 5.62
N LYS A 12 -14.29 7.96 5.38
CA LYS A 12 -13.68 8.79 6.43
C LYS A 12 -14.64 9.84 6.96
N GLU A 13 -15.56 10.34 6.14
CA GLU A 13 -16.62 11.25 6.57
C GLU A 13 -17.72 10.54 7.36
N ALA A 14 -18.03 9.29 6.99
CA ALA A 14 -19.14 8.54 7.54
C ALA A 14 -18.82 7.87 8.87
N VAL A 15 -17.56 7.50 9.13
CA VAL A 15 -17.15 6.76 10.32
C VAL A 15 -15.91 7.36 10.95
N ASP A 16 -15.82 7.25 12.28
CA ASP A 16 -14.65 7.70 13.06
C ASP A 16 -13.83 6.47 13.50
N LEU A 17 -13.51 5.61 12.55
CA LEU A 17 -12.75 4.39 12.75
C LEU A 17 -11.55 4.36 11.80
N PRO A 18 -10.44 3.67 12.18
CA PRO A 18 -9.37 3.40 11.24
C PRO A 18 -9.88 2.58 10.06
N ILE A 19 -9.43 2.91 8.85
CA ILE A 19 -9.79 2.21 7.63
C ILE A 19 -8.56 1.49 7.10
N GLN A 20 -8.70 0.20 6.86
CA GLN A 20 -7.66 -0.64 6.27
C GLN A 20 -8.10 -1.07 4.88
N LEU A 21 -7.21 -0.91 3.89
CA LEU A 21 -7.47 -1.29 2.50
C LEU A 21 -6.66 -2.52 2.12
N HIS A 22 -7.33 -3.49 1.52
CA HIS A 22 -6.73 -4.71 1.00
C HIS A 22 -7.21 -4.91 -0.42
N THR A 23 -6.31 -4.91 -1.39
CA THR A 23 -6.63 -5.22 -2.80
C THR A 23 -5.61 -6.19 -3.37
N HIS A 24 -6.01 -6.89 -4.45
CA HIS A 24 -5.12 -7.74 -5.22
C HIS A 24 -4.59 -7.01 -6.45
N TYR A 25 -3.45 -7.45 -6.95
CA TYR A 25 -2.72 -6.79 -8.04
C TYR A 25 -3.13 -7.27 -9.43
N THR A 26 -4.19 -8.07 -9.53
CA THR A 26 -4.61 -8.76 -10.76
C THR A 26 -4.76 -7.82 -11.96
N SER A 27 -5.31 -6.62 -11.75
CA SER A 27 -5.50 -5.62 -12.81
C SER A 27 -4.23 -4.81 -13.11
N GLY A 28 -3.18 -4.93 -12.29
CA GLY A 28 -1.95 -4.17 -12.42
C GLY A 28 -2.00 -2.73 -11.92
N VAL A 29 -3.11 -2.29 -11.31
CA VAL A 29 -3.28 -0.90 -10.87
C VAL A 29 -3.37 -0.74 -9.35
N ALA A 30 -3.19 -1.80 -8.58
CA ALA A 30 -3.37 -1.75 -7.12
C ALA A 30 -2.43 -0.77 -6.42
N SER A 31 -1.17 -0.62 -6.88
CA SER A 31 -0.25 0.35 -6.29
C SER A 31 -0.76 1.79 -6.44
N MET A 32 -1.30 2.13 -7.61
CA MET A 32 -1.89 3.45 -7.86
C MET A 32 -3.18 3.63 -7.07
N THR A 33 -3.97 2.58 -6.90
CA THR A 33 -5.16 2.57 -6.07
C THR A 33 -4.79 2.88 -4.62
N TYR A 34 -3.74 2.25 -4.09
CA TYR A 34 -3.24 2.50 -2.74
C TYR A 34 -2.75 3.93 -2.58
N MET A 35 -2.04 4.48 -3.57
CA MET A 35 -1.57 5.86 -3.52
C MET A 35 -2.77 6.83 -3.39
N LYS A 36 -3.80 6.63 -4.19
CA LYS A 36 -5.02 7.47 -4.13
C LYS A 36 -5.77 7.30 -2.83
N ALA A 37 -5.84 6.08 -2.30
CA ALA A 37 -6.49 5.81 -1.01
C ALA A 37 -5.74 6.49 0.15
N VAL A 38 -4.41 6.45 0.13
CA VAL A 38 -3.58 7.12 1.16
C VAL A 38 -3.80 8.62 1.12
N GLU A 39 -3.81 9.23 -0.07
CA GLU A 39 -4.11 10.66 -0.23
C GLU A 39 -5.50 11.01 0.29
N ALA A 40 -6.47 10.09 0.17
CA ALA A 40 -7.84 10.29 0.66
C ALA A 40 -8.01 10.02 2.16
N GLY A 41 -6.97 9.55 2.85
CA GLY A 41 -6.96 9.39 4.29
C GLY A 41 -7.05 7.96 4.82
N VAL A 42 -6.85 6.93 4.00
CA VAL A 42 -6.81 5.56 4.50
C VAL A 42 -5.68 5.40 5.53
N ASP A 43 -5.94 4.64 6.57
CA ASP A 43 -5.01 4.53 7.71
C ASP A 43 -4.00 3.40 7.53
N VAL A 44 -4.41 2.29 6.91
CA VAL A 44 -3.57 1.10 6.73
C VAL A 44 -3.77 0.54 5.33
N ILE A 45 -2.68 0.16 4.68
CA ILE A 45 -2.71 -0.59 3.42
C ILE A 45 -1.99 -1.92 3.59
N ASP A 46 -2.55 -2.97 3.01
CA ASP A 46 -1.94 -4.30 3.04
C ASP A 46 -1.01 -4.49 1.85
N THR A 47 0.22 -4.86 2.13
CA THR A 47 1.25 -5.08 1.11
C THR A 47 1.89 -6.46 1.30
N ALA A 48 2.68 -6.90 0.32
CA ALA A 48 3.46 -8.13 0.42
C ALA A 48 4.93 -7.82 0.12
N ILE A 49 5.83 -8.44 0.87
CA ILE A 49 7.27 -8.33 0.58
C ILE A 49 7.55 -8.84 -0.83
N SER A 50 8.51 -8.23 -1.55
CA SER A 50 8.65 -8.38 -3.00
C SER A 50 8.63 -9.81 -3.55
N PRO A 51 9.23 -10.84 -2.91
CA PRO A 51 9.15 -12.20 -3.45
C PRO A 51 7.73 -12.76 -3.53
N PHE A 52 6.79 -12.23 -2.76
CA PHE A 52 5.40 -12.68 -2.71
C PHE A 52 4.42 -11.66 -3.29
N ALA A 53 4.91 -10.55 -3.83
CA ALA A 53 4.08 -9.44 -4.30
C ALA A 53 3.66 -9.60 -5.76
N LEU A 54 2.74 -8.71 -6.19
CA LEU A 54 2.25 -8.56 -7.57
C LEU A 54 1.40 -9.77 -8.01
N GLY A 55 1.14 -9.89 -9.31
CA GLY A 55 0.30 -10.96 -9.85
C GLY A 55 -1.07 -11.01 -9.18
N THR A 56 -1.38 -12.12 -8.51
CA THR A 56 -2.63 -12.30 -7.76
C THR A 56 -2.49 -11.92 -6.28
N SER A 57 -1.32 -11.42 -5.87
CA SER A 57 -1.04 -10.96 -4.51
C SER A 57 -1.34 -9.45 -4.38
N GLN A 58 -0.60 -8.76 -3.53
CA GLN A 58 -0.77 -7.35 -3.22
C GLN A 58 0.38 -6.52 -3.80
N PRO A 59 0.31 -5.18 -3.73
CA PRO A 59 1.46 -4.33 -4.03
C PRO A 59 2.68 -4.67 -3.19
N ALA A 60 3.86 -4.50 -3.77
CA ALA A 60 5.13 -4.75 -3.06
C ALA A 60 5.34 -3.73 -1.95
N THR A 61 5.66 -4.21 -0.76
CA THR A 61 5.93 -3.36 0.41
C THR A 61 7.03 -2.34 0.11
N GLU A 62 8.13 -2.80 -0.51
CA GLU A 62 9.28 -1.94 -0.81
C GLU A 62 8.91 -0.80 -1.76
N VAL A 63 8.04 -1.07 -2.75
CA VAL A 63 7.57 -0.05 -3.70
C VAL A 63 6.72 0.99 -2.99
N MET A 64 5.81 0.58 -2.13
CA MET A 64 4.94 1.51 -1.40
C MET A 64 5.75 2.37 -0.41
N VAL A 65 6.72 1.77 0.28
CA VAL A 65 7.62 2.49 1.18
C VAL A 65 8.40 3.57 0.43
N GLU A 66 8.96 3.23 -0.73
CA GLU A 66 9.70 4.19 -1.55
C GLU A 66 8.78 5.28 -2.13
N THR A 67 7.57 4.91 -2.53
CA THR A 67 6.59 5.86 -3.06
C THR A 67 6.27 6.97 -2.08
N PHE A 68 6.13 6.64 -0.79
CA PHE A 68 5.75 7.61 0.23
C PHE A 68 6.92 8.24 0.97
N LYS A 69 8.15 7.84 0.67
CA LYS A 69 9.36 8.36 1.31
C LYS A 69 9.47 9.87 1.09
N GLY A 70 9.71 10.60 2.18
CA GLY A 70 9.85 12.05 2.13
C GLY A 70 8.53 12.81 1.95
N THR A 71 7.39 12.12 1.98
CA THR A 71 6.06 12.72 1.93
C THR A 71 5.44 12.74 3.33
N PRO A 72 4.29 13.45 3.53
CA PRO A 72 3.55 13.34 4.80
C PRO A 72 3.08 11.92 5.12
N TYR A 73 3.13 11.01 4.16
CA TYR A 73 2.70 9.61 4.29
C TYR A 73 3.86 8.64 4.48
N ASP A 74 5.07 9.13 4.73
CA ASP A 74 6.26 8.32 4.94
C ASP A 74 6.03 7.27 6.03
N THR A 75 6.28 6.00 5.71
CA THR A 75 6.04 4.90 6.65
C THR A 75 7.09 4.79 7.73
N GLY A 76 8.28 5.36 7.52
CA GLY A 76 9.42 5.22 8.41
C GLY A 76 10.08 3.84 8.37
N LEU A 77 9.66 2.93 7.48
CA LEU A 77 10.25 1.60 7.36
C LEU A 77 11.62 1.67 6.68
N ASP A 78 12.54 0.80 7.12
CA ASP A 78 13.90 0.74 6.63
C ASP A 78 13.99 -0.17 5.39
N GLN A 79 14.30 0.42 4.22
CA GLN A 79 14.44 -0.33 2.97
C GLN A 79 15.54 -1.39 3.03
N LYS A 80 16.59 -1.16 3.81
CA LYS A 80 17.67 -2.13 3.99
C LYS A 80 17.17 -3.39 4.67
N LEU A 81 16.40 -3.24 5.73
CA LEU A 81 15.80 -4.37 6.43
C LEU A 81 14.76 -5.08 5.55
N LEU A 82 13.97 -4.34 4.79
CA LEU A 82 13.01 -4.94 3.86
C LEU A 82 13.74 -5.77 2.79
N ALA A 83 14.86 -5.28 2.28
CA ALA A 83 15.68 -6.02 1.32
C ALA A 83 16.26 -7.31 1.93
N GLU A 84 16.70 -7.29 3.17
CA GLU A 84 17.18 -8.47 3.88
C GLU A 84 16.06 -9.51 4.07
N ILE A 85 14.86 -9.06 4.42
CA ILE A 85 13.69 -9.94 4.55
C ILE A 85 13.37 -10.55 3.19
N ALA A 86 13.34 -9.75 2.13
CA ALA A 86 13.07 -10.22 0.78
C ALA A 86 14.09 -11.28 0.33
N ASP A 87 15.37 -11.05 0.59
CA ASP A 87 16.43 -11.99 0.24
C ASP A 87 16.30 -13.33 0.96
N TYR A 88 15.85 -13.29 2.20
CA TYR A 88 15.60 -14.51 2.98
C TYR A 88 14.56 -15.42 2.30
N PHE A 89 13.53 -14.83 1.70
CA PHE A 89 12.43 -15.59 1.08
C PHE A 89 12.64 -15.89 -0.41
N ARG A 90 13.68 -15.36 -1.03
CA ARG A 90 13.99 -15.70 -2.43
C ARG A 90 14.54 -17.11 -2.53
N PRO A 91 14.10 -17.90 -3.55
CA PRO A 91 14.66 -19.21 -3.80
C PRO A 91 16.12 -19.15 -4.25
#